data_b37fa2ddda9d43f1448b9271e801210e
#
_entry.id   b37fa2ddda9d43f1448b9271e801210e
#
_cell.length_a   1.000
_cell.length_b   1.000
_cell.length_c   1.000
_cell.angle_alpha   90.00
_cell.angle_beta   90.00
_cell.angle_gamma   90.00
#
_symmetry.space_group_name_H-M   'P 1'
#
loop_
_entity.id
_entity.type
_entity.pdbx_description
1 polymer ?
#
loop_
_entity_poly.entity_id
_entity_poly.type
_entity_poly.pdbx_seq_one_letter_code
_entity_poly.pdbx_strand_id
1 'polypeptide(L)'
;AVVYGDRTKLRPGYLKYKNNCDDDVIDDKDKIVVGNTIPEVTYSFGVHMGWKGLSLEAQFQGVGEVYTYPRANLAVPFNNGAGVTRDWATDSWTESNRHSKLPLLTTYTDAPENFIPSTKWLRNASYLRMKNIQLTYDFPKRLLRPLRIEALQIYVSGQNLWTISDFDLWDPEITTTRTDLYEYPNLKTVSIGLNLSF
;
A
#
# COMPACT_ATOMS: atom_id res chain seq x y z
N ALA A 1 12.80 -2.81 33.13
CA ALA A 1 12.43 -3.08 31.75
C ALA A 1 13.70 -3.31 30.95
N VAL A 2 13.79 -4.46 30.37
CA VAL A 2 14.92 -4.85 29.54
C VAL A 2 14.79 -4.16 28.19
N VAL A 3 15.88 -3.73 27.62
CA VAL A 3 15.89 -2.98 26.37
C VAL A 3 16.98 -3.52 25.46
N TYR A 4 16.70 -3.50 24.17
CA TYR A 4 17.66 -3.89 23.17
C TYR A 4 18.79 -2.87 23.09
N GLY A 5 20.03 -3.34 23.06
CA GLY A 5 21.22 -2.49 22.91
C GLY A 5 21.75 -1.86 24.22
N ASP A 6 22.55 -0.81 24.06
CA ASP A 6 23.18 -0.12 25.18
C ASP A 6 22.17 0.73 25.97
N ARG A 7 21.85 0.31 27.18
CA ARG A 7 20.89 0.98 28.08
C ARG A 7 21.28 2.44 28.37
N THR A 8 22.53 2.81 28.26
CA THR A 8 22.98 4.18 28.52
C THR A 8 22.52 5.18 27.48
N LYS A 9 22.10 4.69 26.31
CA LYS A 9 21.60 5.52 25.20
C LYS A 9 20.10 5.72 25.17
N LEU A 10 19.37 4.99 26.01
CA LEU A 10 17.91 5.12 26.03
C LEU A 10 17.45 6.46 26.55
N ARG A 11 16.49 7.04 25.86
CA ARG A 11 15.90 8.32 26.18
C ARG A 11 14.36 8.21 26.17
N PRO A 12 13.67 9.11 26.88
CA PRO A 12 12.23 9.26 26.69
C PRO A 12 11.88 9.42 25.22
N GLY A 13 10.84 8.71 24.77
CA GLY A 13 10.43 8.73 23.37
C GLY A 13 11.06 7.63 22.50
N TYR A 14 11.97 6.82 23.02
CA TYR A 14 12.49 5.65 22.32
C TYR A 14 11.51 4.47 22.42
N LEU A 15 11.59 3.55 21.44
CA LEU A 15 10.80 2.34 21.42
C LEU A 15 11.22 1.39 22.55
N LYS A 16 10.22 0.80 23.17
CA LYS A 16 10.39 -0.24 24.18
C LYS A 16 9.98 -1.57 23.58
N TYR A 17 10.90 -2.52 23.52
CA TYR A 17 10.63 -3.86 23.01
C TYR A 17 10.15 -4.77 24.13
N LYS A 18 9.38 -5.79 23.75
CA LYS A 18 8.89 -6.81 24.65
C LYS A 18 9.95 -7.92 24.78
N ASN A 19 10.26 -8.30 26.01
CA ASN A 19 10.97 -9.51 26.29
C ASN A 19 9.96 -10.68 26.24
N ASN A 20 10.15 -11.60 25.32
CA ASN A 20 9.26 -12.76 25.14
C ASN A 20 9.80 -14.03 25.80
N CYS A 21 11.09 -14.07 26.14
CA CYS A 21 11.76 -15.24 26.72
C CYS A 21 11.86 -15.20 28.24
N ASP A 22 11.36 -14.12 28.89
CA ASP A 22 11.41 -13.93 30.38
C ASP A 22 12.83 -13.99 30.97
N ASP A 23 13.86 -13.76 30.12
CA ASP A 23 15.21 -13.53 30.60
C ASP A 23 15.50 -12.02 30.76
N ASP A 24 16.69 -11.64 31.19
CA ASP A 24 17.02 -10.24 31.44
C ASP A 24 17.55 -9.50 30.18
N VAL A 25 17.53 -10.14 28.99
CA VAL A 25 18.09 -9.65 27.75
C VAL A 25 17.05 -9.67 26.64
N ILE A 26 17.01 -8.65 25.81
CA ILE A 26 16.26 -8.67 24.54
C ILE A 26 17.24 -8.99 23.42
N ASP A 27 17.09 -10.16 22.82
CA ASP A 27 17.96 -10.68 21.78
C ASP A 27 17.17 -11.38 20.65
N ASP A 28 17.85 -12.19 19.85
CA ASP A 28 17.23 -12.91 18.73
C ASP A 28 16.20 -13.96 19.17
N LYS A 29 16.22 -14.40 20.42
CA LYS A 29 15.24 -15.36 20.96
C LYS A 29 13.88 -14.71 21.20
N ASP A 30 13.83 -13.39 21.35
CA ASP A 30 12.60 -12.62 21.51
C ASP A 30 11.85 -12.40 20.19
N LYS A 31 12.46 -12.77 19.08
CA LYS A 31 11.82 -12.64 17.76
C LYS A 31 10.68 -13.63 17.61
N ILE A 32 9.56 -13.13 17.09
CA ILE A 32 8.38 -13.92 16.79
C ILE A 32 8.06 -13.88 15.31
N VAL A 33 7.45 -14.94 14.80
CA VAL A 33 6.89 -14.94 13.44
C VAL A 33 5.57 -14.20 13.48
N VAL A 34 5.42 -13.17 12.65
CA VAL A 34 4.26 -12.27 12.66
C VAL A 34 3.43 -12.38 11.38
N GLY A 35 3.98 -12.90 10.31
CA GLY A 35 3.32 -13.09 9.03
C GLY A 35 4.32 -13.23 7.88
N ASN A 36 3.78 -13.34 6.67
CA ASN A 36 4.53 -13.58 5.46
C ASN A 36 4.63 -12.32 4.60
N THR A 37 5.74 -12.19 3.87
CA THR A 37 5.93 -11.16 2.83
C THR A 37 5.40 -11.61 1.47
N ILE A 38 5.09 -12.89 1.32
CA ILE A 38 4.44 -13.46 0.13
C ILE A 38 2.96 -13.62 0.47
N PRO A 39 2.04 -13.15 -0.38
CA PRO A 39 0.62 -13.31 -0.12
C PRO A 39 0.22 -14.78 0.03
N GLU A 40 -0.49 -15.12 1.09
CA GLU A 40 -1.05 -16.46 1.28
C GLU A 40 -2.33 -16.66 0.47
N VAL A 41 -3.06 -15.56 0.26
CA VAL A 41 -4.31 -15.58 -0.50
C VAL A 41 -4.25 -14.58 -1.65
N THR A 42 -4.52 -15.05 -2.86
CA THR A 42 -4.73 -14.21 -4.03
C THR A 42 -6.10 -14.49 -4.60
N TYR A 43 -6.88 -13.45 -4.89
CA TYR A 43 -8.23 -13.59 -5.41
C TYR A 43 -8.51 -12.57 -6.51
N SER A 44 -9.38 -12.97 -7.45
CA SER A 44 -9.90 -12.06 -8.46
C SER A 44 -11.35 -12.43 -8.77
N PHE A 45 -12.14 -11.43 -9.13
CA PHE A 45 -13.51 -11.61 -9.58
C PHE A 45 -13.90 -10.52 -10.56
N GLY A 46 -14.87 -10.82 -11.41
CA GLY A 46 -15.40 -9.88 -12.39
C GLY A 46 -16.92 -9.80 -12.33
N VAL A 47 -17.42 -8.67 -12.75
CA VAL A 47 -18.86 -8.42 -12.91
C VAL A 47 -19.09 -7.97 -14.35
N HIS A 48 -20.05 -8.61 -15.02
CA HIS A 48 -20.51 -8.21 -16.34
C HIS A 48 -22.04 -8.04 -16.31
N MET A 49 -22.51 -6.88 -16.78
CA MET A 49 -23.94 -6.58 -16.88
C MET A 49 -24.23 -5.96 -18.24
N GLY A 50 -25.32 -6.40 -18.87
CA GLY A 50 -25.75 -5.87 -20.17
C GLY A 50 -27.23 -5.54 -20.19
N TRP A 51 -27.59 -4.40 -20.78
CA TRP A 51 -28.98 -4.00 -20.96
C TRP A 51 -29.16 -3.06 -22.14
N LYS A 52 -29.94 -3.47 -23.13
CA LYS A 52 -30.34 -2.65 -24.29
C LYS A 52 -29.18 -1.91 -25.00
N GLY A 53 -28.08 -2.60 -25.26
CA GLY A 53 -26.90 -2.04 -25.90
C GLY A 53 -25.91 -1.37 -24.94
N LEU A 54 -26.28 -1.17 -23.69
CA LEU A 54 -25.34 -0.73 -22.64
C LEU A 54 -24.75 -1.97 -21.95
N SER A 55 -23.43 -2.02 -21.84
CA SER A 55 -22.73 -3.06 -21.07
C SER A 55 -21.74 -2.43 -20.11
N LEU A 56 -21.68 -2.99 -18.92
CA LEU A 56 -20.74 -2.67 -17.87
C LEU A 56 -19.92 -3.90 -17.56
N GLU A 57 -18.61 -3.75 -17.58
CA GLU A 57 -17.67 -4.77 -17.17
C GLU A 57 -16.74 -4.17 -16.09
N ALA A 58 -16.54 -4.92 -15.00
CA ALA A 58 -15.62 -4.52 -13.96
C ALA A 58 -14.82 -5.73 -13.48
N GLN A 59 -13.52 -5.57 -13.28
CA GLN A 59 -12.61 -6.58 -12.80
C GLN A 59 -11.90 -6.11 -11.54
N PHE A 60 -11.87 -6.99 -10.54
CA PHE A 60 -11.24 -6.78 -9.25
C PHE A 60 -10.17 -7.82 -9.00
N GLN A 61 -9.11 -7.40 -8.33
CA GLN A 61 -8.04 -8.27 -7.89
C GLN A 61 -7.58 -7.84 -6.51
N GLY A 62 -7.25 -8.80 -5.68
CA GLY A 62 -6.72 -8.53 -4.36
C GLY A 62 -5.80 -9.63 -3.86
N VAL A 63 -5.10 -9.30 -2.79
CA VAL A 63 -4.28 -10.23 -2.02
C VAL A 63 -4.61 -10.06 -0.55
N GLY A 64 -4.50 -11.15 0.18
CA GLY A 64 -4.67 -11.18 1.63
C GLY A 64 -3.48 -11.81 2.33
N GLU A 65 -3.40 -11.58 3.63
CA GLU A 65 -2.38 -12.16 4.50
C GLU A 65 -0.95 -11.91 4.00
N VAL A 66 -0.68 -10.65 3.65
CA VAL A 66 0.64 -10.21 3.23
C VAL A 66 1.08 -9.02 4.08
N TYR A 67 2.32 -9.07 4.53
CA TYR A 67 2.91 -8.01 5.32
C TYR A 67 4.13 -7.45 4.61
N THR A 68 4.33 -6.16 4.74
CA THR A 68 5.52 -5.47 4.25
C THR A 68 6.24 -4.75 5.38
N TYR A 69 7.53 -4.62 5.21
CA TYR A 69 8.38 -3.91 6.14
C TYR A 69 8.96 -2.67 5.44
N PRO A 70 8.32 -1.50 5.57
CA PRO A 70 8.84 -0.27 4.98
C PRO A 70 10.27 0.02 5.45
N ARG A 71 11.12 0.43 4.52
CA ARG A 71 12.55 0.71 4.78
C ARG A 71 12.94 2.06 4.21
N ALA A 72 14.22 2.40 4.39
CA ALA A 72 14.82 3.58 3.83
C ALA A 72 13.96 4.84 4.04
N ASN A 73 13.72 5.62 3.01
CA ASN A 73 13.04 6.92 3.10
C ASN A 73 11.59 6.84 3.56
N LEU A 74 10.93 5.68 3.46
CA LEU A 74 9.57 5.48 3.95
C LEU A 74 9.49 5.31 5.47
N ALA A 75 10.52 4.76 6.07
CA ALA A 75 10.52 4.42 7.50
C ALA A 75 11.50 5.27 8.31
N VAL A 76 12.66 5.60 7.74
CA VAL A 76 13.77 6.22 8.48
C VAL A 76 13.86 7.71 8.15
N PRO A 77 13.70 8.58 9.15
CA PRO A 77 13.92 10.02 8.98
C PRO A 77 15.34 10.32 8.52
N PHE A 78 15.46 11.31 7.65
CA PHE A 78 16.74 11.85 7.17
C PHE A 78 17.66 10.81 6.51
N ASN A 79 17.11 9.70 6.05
CA ASN A 79 17.88 8.63 5.41
C ASN A 79 18.61 9.15 4.16
N ASN A 80 19.91 8.98 4.10
CA ASN A 80 20.78 9.46 3.01
C ASN A 80 20.57 10.95 2.64
N GLY A 81 20.31 11.82 3.62
CA GLY A 81 20.08 13.24 3.37
C GLY A 81 18.68 13.59 2.88
N ALA A 82 17.76 12.63 2.82
CA ALA A 82 16.37 12.90 2.53
C ALA A 82 15.68 13.65 3.68
N GLY A 83 14.49 14.17 3.43
CA GLY A 83 13.64 14.78 4.45
C GLY A 83 12.95 13.74 5.34
N VAL A 84 11.80 14.11 5.87
CA VAL A 84 10.92 13.26 6.68
C VAL A 84 9.54 13.21 6.06
N THR A 85 8.80 12.14 6.31
CA THR A 85 7.39 12.11 5.94
C THR A 85 6.57 13.04 6.81
N ARG A 86 5.37 13.37 6.36
CA ARG A 86 4.45 14.23 7.13
C ARG A 86 4.19 13.67 8.53
N ASP A 87 4.01 12.37 8.65
CA ASP A 87 3.71 11.71 9.93
C ASP A 87 4.87 11.88 10.91
N TRP A 88 6.11 11.73 10.46
CA TRP A 88 7.27 12.03 11.28
C TRP A 88 7.32 13.49 11.74
N ALA A 89 6.92 14.42 10.90
CA ALA A 89 6.91 15.84 11.24
C ALA A 89 5.79 16.23 12.22
N THR A 90 4.66 15.53 12.19
CA THR A 90 3.46 15.93 12.92
C THR A 90 3.08 15.04 14.10
N ASP A 91 3.48 13.76 14.10
CA ASP A 91 3.08 12.77 15.10
C ASP A 91 4.28 11.99 15.68
N SER A 92 5.43 12.64 15.79
CA SER A 92 6.57 12.13 16.55
C SER A 92 6.42 12.43 18.02
N TRP A 93 7.05 11.62 18.85
CA TRP A 93 7.08 11.82 20.29
C TRP A 93 7.81 13.12 20.65
N THR A 94 7.18 13.90 21.53
CA THR A 94 7.77 15.06 22.19
C THR A 94 7.29 15.08 23.64
N GLU A 95 7.88 15.91 24.48
CA GLU A 95 7.42 16.07 25.87
C GLU A 95 5.96 16.55 25.96
N SER A 96 5.51 17.30 24.97
CA SER A 96 4.12 17.77 24.84
C SER A 96 3.21 16.79 24.12
N ASN A 97 3.74 15.82 23.35
CA ASN A 97 3.00 14.77 22.65
C ASN A 97 3.51 13.38 23.02
N ARG A 98 3.23 12.95 24.24
CA ARG A 98 3.70 11.67 24.78
C ARG A 98 2.92 10.45 24.27
N HIS A 99 1.78 10.64 23.61
CA HIS A 99 0.92 9.61 23.05
C HIS A 99 1.04 9.48 21.53
N SER A 100 2.13 9.99 20.97
CA SER A 100 2.42 9.94 19.54
C SER A 100 2.48 8.53 19.00
N LYS A 101 2.16 8.36 17.72
CA LYS A 101 2.30 7.08 17.02
C LYS A 101 3.75 6.74 16.71
N LEU A 102 4.62 7.73 16.54
CA LEU A 102 6.02 7.55 16.18
C LEU A 102 6.94 7.87 17.37
N PRO A 103 8.10 7.23 17.47
CA PRO A 103 9.08 7.54 18.48
C PRO A 103 9.67 8.95 18.30
N LEU A 104 10.55 9.37 19.20
CA LEU A 104 11.29 10.61 19.07
C LEU A 104 11.94 10.70 17.69
N LEU A 105 11.76 11.83 17.02
CA LEU A 105 12.34 12.09 15.71
C LEU A 105 13.87 12.18 15.83
N THR A 106 14.56 11.20 15.30
CA THR A 106 16.01 11.06 15.33
C THR A 106 16.51 10.50 14.01
N THR A 107 17.81 10.58 13.79
CA THR A 107 18.47 9.86 12.71
C THR A 107 18.67 8.38 13.07
N TYR A 108 18.90 7.54 12.07
CA TYR A 108 19.27 6.14 12.31
C TYR A 108 20.57 6.01 13.10
N THR A 109 21.51 6.90 12.86
CA THR A 109 22.84 6.89 13.53
C THR A 109 22.72 7.23 15.01
N ASP A 110 21.81 8.15 15.36
CA ASP A 110 21.66 8.60 16.75
C ASP A 110 20.82 7.66 17.61
N ALA A 111 19.89 6.95 16.99
CA ALA A 111 18.99 6.01 17.68
C ALA A 111 18.68 4.77 16.83
N PRO A 112 19.67 3.94 16.49
CA PRO A 112 19.46 2.72 15.69
C PRO A 112 18.46 1.77 16.35
N GLU A 113 18.35 1.81 17.68
CA GLU A 113 17.42 1.00 18.46
C GLU A 113 15.96 1.26 18.08
N ASN A 114 15.60 2.46 17.65
CA ASN A 114 14.25 2.79 17.22
C ASN A 114 13.84 2.14 15.89
N PHE A 115 14.80 1.67 15.10
CA PHE A 115 14.59 1.19 13.74
C PHE A 115 14.83 -0.32 13.58
N ILE A 116 14.93 -1.03 14.68
CA ILE A 116 15.07 -2.50 14.67
C ILE A 116 13.80 -3.12 14.07
N PRO A 117 13.93 -4.16 13.24
CA PRO A 117 12.80 -4.92 12.72
C PRO A 117 11.87 -5.37 13.84
N SER A 118 10.64 -4.90 13.83
CA SER A 118 9.66 -5.17 14.88
C SER A 118 8.23 -4.99 14.36
N THR A 119 7.26 -5.46 15.13
CA THR A 119 5.84 -5.28 14.82
C THR A 119 5.44 -3.81 14.69
N LYS A 120 6.21 -2.90 15.27
CA LYS A 120 6.00 -1.44 15.12
C LYS A 120 6.08 -0.98 13.69
N TRP A 121 7.00 -1.52 12.92
CA TRP A 121 7.27 -1.11 11.54
C TRP A 121 6.60 -2.00 10.52
N LEU A 122 6.15 -3.19 10.93
CA LEU A 122 5.43 -4.09 10.05
C LEU A 122 4.07 -3.48 9.65
N ARG A 123 3.72 -3.58 8.38
CA ARG A 123 2.45 -3.09 7.83
C ARG A 123 1.74 -4.20 7.10
N ASN A 124 0.42 -4.26 7.27
CA ASN A 124 -0.43 -5.09 6.45
C ASN A 124 -0.54 -4.46 5.06
N ALA A 125 -0.12 -5.20 4.04
CA ALA A 125 -0.16 -4.79 2.64
C ALA A 125 -1.26 -5.51 1.85
N SER A 126 -2.21 -6.13 2.53
CA SER A 126 -3.40 -6.70 1.89
C SER A 126 -4.20 -5.60 1.20
N TYR A 127 -4.74 -5.92 0.03
CA TYR A 127 -5.54 -4.95 -0.72
C TYR A 127 -6.61 -5.61 -1.58
N LEU A 128 -7.61 -4.81 -1.95
CA LEU A 128 -8.54 -5.06 -3.04
C LEU A 128 -8.50 -3.87 -3.99
N ARG A 129 -8.26 -4.13 -5.28
CA ARG A 129 -8.17 -3.11 -6.33
C ARG A 129 -9.14 -3.38 -7.46
N MET A 130 -9.83 -2.34 -7.90
CA MET A 130 -10.54 -2.35 -9.16
C MET A 130 -9.54 -2.16 -10.30
N LYS A 131 -9.17 -3.26 -10.95
CA LYS A 131 -8.16 -3.29 -12.01
C LYS A 131 -8.66 -2.65 -13.29
N ASN A 132 -9.89 -2.95 -13.65
CA ASN A 132 -10.51 -2.40 -14.84
C ASN A 132 -12.01 -2.19 -14.60
N ILE A 133 -12.54 -1.13 -15.18
CA ILE A 133 -13.97 -0.92 -15.34
C ILE A 133 -14.20 -0.33 -16.73
N GLN A 134 -15.20 -0.85 -17.46
CA GLN A 134 -15.55 -0.35 -18.78
C GLN A 134 -17.07 -0.27 -18.92
N LEU A 135 -17.53 0.89 -19.34
CA LEU A 135 -18.89 1.13 -19.74
C LEU A 135 -18.92 1.29 -21.27
N THR A 136 -19.68 0.46 -21.94
CA THR A 136 -19.76 0.40 -23.39
C THR A 136 -21.19 0.62 -23.84
N TYR A 137 -21.40 1.34 -24.94
CA TYR A 137 -22.68 1.48 -25.58
C TYR A 137 -22.60 1.09 -27.05
N ASP A 138 -23.33 0.06 -27.42
CA ASP A 138 -23.52 -0.40 -28.80
C ASP A 138 -24.74 0.26 -29.40
N PHE A 139 -24.54 1.03 -30.44
CA PHE A 139 -25.63 1.70 -31.13
C PHE A 139 -26.51 0.71 -31.89
N PRO A 140 -27.83 0.82 -31.80
CA PRO A 140 -28.74 -0.09 -32.50
C PRO A 140 -28.61 0.08 -34.02
N LYS A 141 -28.54 -1.03 -34.73
CA LYS A 141 -28.40 -1.08 -36.21
C LYS A 141 -29.42 -0.22 -36.97
N ARG A 142 -30.61 -0.01 -36.38
CA ARG A 142 -31.66 0.84 -36.98
C ARG A 142 -31.19 2.29 -37.19
N LEU A 143 -30.35 2.81 -36.30
CA LEU A 143 -29.80 4.17 -36.38
C LEU A 143 -28.61 4.26 -37.35
N LEU A 144 -27.90 3.15 -37.55
CA LEU A 144 -26.67 3.12 -38.35
C LEU A 144 -26.89 2.85 -39.83
N ARG A 145 -27.94 2.12 -40.19
CA ARG A 145 -28.28 1.76 -41.59
C ARG A 145 -28.35 2.95 -42.54
N PRO A 146 -28.99 4.10 -42.21
CA PRO A 146 -29.04 5.25 -43.11
C PRO A 146 -27.65 5.83 -43.41
N LEU A 147 -26.71 5.64 -42.48
CA LEU A 147 -25.33 6.15 -42.56
C LEU A 147 -24.38 5.15 -43.22
N ARG A 148 -24.86 3.98 -43.65
CA ARG A 148 -24.06 2.85 -44.16
C ARG A 148 -22.96 2.40 -43.21
N ILE A 149 -23.24 2.48 -41.90
CA ILE A 149 -22.36 2.01 -40.82
C ILE A 149 -22.86 0.65 -40.37
N GLU A 150 -21.97 -0.34 -40.32
CA GLU A 150 -22.31 -1.69 -39.85
C GLU A 150 -22.40 -1.78 -38.32
N ALA A 151 -21.45 -1.16 -37.64
CA ALA A 151 -21.42 -1.10 -36.19
C ALA A 151 -20.76 0.18 -35.69
N LEU A 152 -21.30 0.71 -34.60
CA LEU A 152 -20.75 1.83 -33.84
C LEU A 152 -20.83 1.50 -32.36
N GLN A 153 -19.72 1.57 -31.70
CA GLN A 153 -19.58 1.36 -30.26
C GLN A 153 -18.78 2.50 -29.65
N ILE A 154 -19.26 3.05 -28.55
CA ILE A 154 -18.52 4.03 -27.76
C ILE A 154 -18.27 3.40 -26.39
N TYR A 155 -17.09 3.58 -25.84
CA TYR A 155 -16.77 3.12 -24.50
C TYR A 155 -15.98 4.14 -23.72
N VAL A 156 -16.15 4.06 -22.39
CA VAL A 156 -15.32 4.72 -21.39
C VAL A 156 -14.73 3.64 -20.52
N SER A 157 -13.43 3.65 -20.33
CA SER A 157 -12.76 2.69 -19.45
C SER A 157 -11.89 3.38 -18.41
N GLY A 158 -11.73 2.72 -17.30
CA GLY A 158 -10.85 3.16 -16.22
C GLY A 158 -10.01 2.01 -15.69
N GLN A 159 -8.77 2.30 -15.35
CA GLN A 159 -7.85 1.33 -14.77
C GLN A 159 -7.34 1.83 -13.41
N ASN A 160 -7.23 0.92 -12.45
CA ASN A 160 -6.73 1.18 -11.10
C ASN A 160 -7.40 2.36 -10.39
N LEU A 161 -8.69 2.63 -10.69
CA LEU A 161 -9.38 3.83 -10.19
C LEU A 161 -9.54 3.81 -8.67
N TRP A 162 -9.64 2.64 -8.09
CA TRP A 162 -9.96 2.47 -6.69
C TRP A 162 -9.21 1.30 -6.07
N THR A 163 -8.69 1.52 -4.84
CA THR A 163 -7.99 0.52 -4.04
C THR A 163 -8.40 0.67 -2.59
N ILE A 164 -8.72 -0.44 -1.93
CA ILE A 164 -8.86 -0.54 -0.48
C ILE A 164 -7.61 -1.23 0.05
N SER A 165 -6.95 -0.63 1.02
CA SER A 165 -5.82 -1.20 1.74
C SER A 165 -5.60 -0.43 3.04
N ASP A 166 -5.08 -1.08 4.05
CA ASP A 166 -4.58 -0.43 5.27
C ASP A 166 -3.16 0.13 5.09
N PHE A 167 -2.53 -0.18 3.96
CA PHE A 167 -1.20 0.32 3.62
C PHE A 167 -1.30 1.67 2.91
N ASP A 168 -1.06 2.72 3.64
CA ASP A 168 -1.21 4.13 3.21
C ASP A 168 0.10 4.82 2.84
N LEU A 169 1.24 4.17 3.05
CA LEU A 169 2.56 4.76 2.80
C LEU A 169 2.92 4.78 1.31
N TRP A 170 2.45 3.78 0.55
CA TRP A 170 2.72 3.64 -0.88
C TRP A 170 1.67 2.75 -1.55
N ASP A 171 1.88 2.38 -2.82
CA ASP A 171 1.00 1.44 -3.51
C ASP A 171 1.16 0.02 -2.93
N PRO A 172 0.11 -0.61 -2.38
CA PRO A 172 0.21 -1.92 -1.74
C PRO A 172 0.54 -3.07 -2.72
N GLU A 173 0.36 -2.87 -4.02
CA GLU A 173 0.70 -3.87 -5.04
C GLU A 173 2.18 -3.85 -5.41
N ILE A 174 2.82 -2.70 -5.23
CA ILE A 174 4.26 -2.56 -5.43
C ILE A 174 4.93 -3.00 -4.15
N THR A 175 5.14 -4.28 -4.08
CA THR A 175 5.48 -4.86 -2.84
C THR A 175 6.90 -4.82 -2.47
N THR A 176 6.98 -4.86 -1.33
CA THR A 176 7.42 -5.84 -0.36
C THR A 176 8.90 -6.19 -0.40
N THR A 177 9.56 -6.23 -1.53
CA THR A 177 11.00 -6.47 -1.63
C THR A 177 11.82 -5.21 -1.83
N ARG A 178 11.19 -4.11 -2.29
CA ARG A 178 11.85 -2.83 -2.55
C ARG A 178 11.04 -1.68 -1.95
N THR A 179 11.35 -1.34 -0.74
CA THR A 179 10.70 -0.26 0.00
C THR A 179 11.48 1.05 -0.07
N ASP A 180 12.26 1.22 -1.10
CA ASP A 180 13.16 2.35 -1.32
C ASP A 180 12.62 3.41 -2.28
N LEU A 181 11.32 3.33 -2.66
CA LEU A 181 10.62 4.30 -3.53
C LEU A 181 11.15 4.36 -4.98
N TYR A 182 11.89 3.38 -5.44
CA TYR A 182 12.36 3.36 -6.84
C TYR A 182 11.35 2.81 -7.83
N GLU A 183 10.23 2.26 -7.35
CA GLU A 183 9.18 1.76 -8.23
C GLU A 183 8.03 2.76 -8.34
N TYR A 184 7.53 2.92 -9.56
CA TYR A 184 6.43 3.82 -9.83
C TYR A 184 5.10 3.20 -9.39
N PRO A 185 4.23 3.94 -8.68
CA PRO A 185 2.92 3.41 -8.28
C PRO A 185 2.05 3.16 -9.52
N ASN A 186 1.12 2.22 -9.40
CA ASN A 186 0.15 1.97 -10.44
C ASN A 186 -0.71 3.21 -10.72
N LEU A 187 -0.67 3.68 -11.96
CA LEU A 187 -1.38 4.89 -12.37
C LEU A 187 -2.88 4.61 -12.50
N LYS A 188 -3.68 5.58 -12.10
CA LYS A 188 -5.10 5.65 -12.44
C LYS A 188 -5.23 6.21 -13.85
N THR A 189 -5.86 5.44 -14.73
CA THR A 189 -6.03 5.83 -16.12
C THR A 189 -7.51 5.86 -16.48
N VAL A 190 -7.94 6.86 -17.22
CA VAL A 190 -9.28 6.93 -17.83
C VAL A 190 -9.11 7.11 -19.32
N SER A 191 -9.83 6.32 -20.10
CA SER A 191 -9.80 6.36 -21.55
C SER A 191 -11.22 6.41 -22.12
N ILE A 192 -11.36 7.09 -23.24
CA ILE A 192 -12.57 7.11 -24.05
C ILE A 192 -12.19 6.58 -25.42
N GLY A 193 -12.99 5.67 -25.97
CA GLY A 193 -12.74 5.11 -27.28
C GLY A 193 -14.02 4.95 -28.09
N LEU A 194 -13.81 4.83 -29.39
CA LEU A 194 -14.84 4.61 -30.38
C LEU A 194 -14.39 3.51 -31.35
N ASN A 195 -15.25 2.54 -31.57
CA ASN A 195 -15.08 1.49 -32.57
C ASN A 195 -16.13 1.71 -33.67
N LEU A 196 -15.69 1.78 -34.91
CA LEU A 196 -16.52 2.03 -36.06
C LEU A 196 -16.22 0.99 -37.15
N SER A 197 -17.28 0.36 -37.68
CA SER A 197 -17.20 -0.57 -38.82
C SER A 197 -18.13 -0.14 -39.93
N PHE A 198 -17.64 -0.24 -41.19
CA PHE A 198 -18.36 0.12 -42.41
C PHE A 198 -18.66 -1.10 -43.25
#